data_7f333f5aa51b24d4d55c71a8fb75b742
#
_entry.id   7f333f5aa51b24d4d55c71a8fb75b742
#
_cell.length_a   1.000
_cell.length_b   1.000
_cell.length_c   1.000
_cell.angle_alpha   90.00
_cell.angle_beta   90.00
_cell.angle_gamma   90.00
#
_symmetry.space_group_name_H-M   'P 1'
#
loop_
_entity.id
_entity.type
_entity.pdbx_description
1 polymer ?
#
loop_
_entity_poly.entity_id
_entity_poly.type
_entity_poly.pdbx_seq_one_letter_code
_entity_poly.pdbx_strand_id
1 'polypeptide(L)'
;ARIAAARDMLSALVAAGSAFSQCYLNSKDRNPVYRTLFSMASLVITVQAAGLASALLGYAGPSTDFANLARPLVGAATVYFLLNTGLVATAIALTTRESIVTTWQTNFLWSAPSYFVGAGTAALATKYVTHAGYWIAPLTFAPIYLTYKTYRVYLGRLEAQRHVQDTSDVHLATLEALAPSAQYAVVAQ
;
A
#
# COMPACT_ATOMS: atom_id res chain seq x y z
N ALA A 1 -2.19 -31.08 11.22
CA ALA A 1 -2.84 -30.78 9.94
C ALA A 1 -4.03 -29.82 10.09
N ARG A 2 -5.06 -30.10 10.92
CA ARG A 2 -6.28 -29.29 11.07
C ARG A 2 -6.00 -27.87 11.59
N ILE A 3 -5.10 -27.70 12.56
CA ILE A 3 -4.74 -26.38 13.14
C ILE A 3 -4.01 -25.53 12.10
N ALA A 4 -3.12 -26.12 11.30
CA ALA A 4 -2.43 -25.40 10.24
C ALA A 4 -3.41 -24.91 9.16
N ALA A 5 -4.32 -25.78 8.70
CA ALA A 5 -5.35 -25.42 7.73
C ALA A 5 -6.30 -24.31 8.24
N ALA A 6 -6.68 -24.34 9.53
CA ALA A 6 -7.51 -23.31 10.15
C ALA A 6 -6.77 -21.96 10.22
N ARG A 7 -5.46 -21.96 10.51
CA ARG A 7 -4.64 -20.76 10.53
C ARG A 7 -4.49 -20.16 9.13
N ASP A 8 -4.26 -21.00 8.13
CA ASP A 8 -4.11 -20.56 6.74
C ASP A 8 -5.43 -19.99 6.20
N MET A 9 -6.57 -20.59 6.55
CA MET A 9 -7.89 -20.08 6.23
C MET A 9 -8.16 -18.72 6.91
N LEU A 10 -7.82 -18.57 8.19
CA LEU A 10 -7.94 -17.30 8.92
C LEU A 10 -7.10 -16.20 8.29
N SER A 11 -5.84 -16.48 7.93
CA SER A 11 -4.95 -15.50 7.29
C SER A 11 -5.49 -15.06 5.92
N ALA A 12 -6.05 -15.98 5.14
CA ALA A 12 -6.70 -15.69 3.87
C ALA A 12 -7.95 -14.81 4.03
N LEU A 13 -8.78 -15.08 5.04
CA LEU A 13 -9.98 -14.28 5.33
C LEU A 13 -9.61 -12.86 5.78
N VAL A 14 -8.61 -12.71 6.64
CA VAL A 14 -8.11 -11.40 7.08
C VAL A 14 -7.54 -10.62 5.89
N ALA A 15 -6.75 -11.25 5.03
CA ALA A 15 -6.19 -10.65 3.83
C ALA A 15 -7.29 -10.18 2.87
N ALA A 16 -8.27 -11.04 2.59
CA ALA A 16 -9.41 -10.71 1.74
C ALA A 16 -10.25 -9.56 2.32
N GLY A 17 -10.54 -9.60 3.61
CA GLY A 17 -11.29 -8.55 4.31
C GLY A 17 -10.55 -7.21 4.31
N SER A 18 -9.23 -7.22 4.48
CA SER A 18 -8.38 -6.03 4.41
C SER A 18 -8.41 -5.39 3.01
N ALA A 19 -8.24 -6.21 1.96
CA ALA A 19 -8.31 -5.74 0.57
C ALA A 19 -9.71 -5.18 0.24
N PHE A 20 -10.77 -5.87 0.67
CA PHE A 20 -12.14 -5.41 0.48
C PHE A 20 -12.37 -4.05 1.17
N SER A 21 -11.94 -3.91 2.43
CA SER A 21 -12.05 -2.66 3.18
C SER A 21 -11.32 -1.51 2.47
N GLN A 22 -10.11 -1.72 1.97
CA GLN A 22 -9.34 -0.72 1.25
C GLN A 22 -10.03 -0.30 -0.06
N CYS A 23 -10.56 -1.25 -0.81
CA CYS A 23 -11.19 -0.98 -2.10
C CYS A 23 -12.60 -0.36 -1.98
N TYR A 24 -13.34 -0.67 -0.92
CA TYR A 24 -14.74 -0.30 -0.79
C TYR A 24 -14.98 0.89 0.13
N LEU A 25 -14.26 0.97 1.26
CA LEU A 25 -14.46 2.00 2.27
C LEU A 25 -13.63 3.27 2.04
N ASN A 26 -12.50 3.17 1.36
CA ASN A 26 -11.57 4.27 1.18
C ASN A 26 -11.63 4.93 -0.21
N SER A 27 -12.50 4.49 -1.09
CA SER A 27 -12.68 5.06 -2.43
C SER A 27 -13.91 5.97 -2.48
N LYS A 28 -13.70 7.23 -2.85
CA LYS A 28 -14.78 8.20 -3.12
C LYS A 28 -15.63 7.76 -4.31
N ASP A 29 -15.01 7.12 -5.29
CA ASP A 29 -15.65 6.52 -6.46
C ASP A 29 -15.66 5.00 -6.30
N ARG A 30 -16.81 4.36 -6.54
CA ARG A 30 -16.94 2.91 -6.45
C ARG A 30 -16.02 2.23 -7.45
N ASN A 31 -15.00 1.55 -6.94
CA ASN A 31 -14.13 0.73 -7.78
C ASN A 31 -14.94 -0.37 -8.48
N PRO A 32 -14.66 -0.64 -9.76
CA PRO A 32 -15.27 -1.77 -10.45
C PRO A 32 -15.02 -3.08 -9.70
N VAL A 33 -16.03 -3.95 -9.65
CA VAL A 33 -15.99 -5.21 -8.89
C VAL A 33 -14.78 -6.08 -9.24
N TYR A 34 -14.38 -6.11 -10.52
CA TYR A 34 -13.22 -6.89 -10.96
C TYR A 34 -11.89 -6.41 -10.34
N ARG A 35 -11.72 -5.10 -10.09
CA ARG A 35 -10.53 -4.55 -9.41
C ARG A 35 -10.49 -4.98 -7.95
N THR A 36 -11.63 -4.95 -7.28
CA THR A 36 -11.75 -5.40 -5.89
C THR A 36 -11.45 -6.90 -5.79
N LEU A 37 -12.01 -7.71 -6.67
CA LEU A 37 -11.74 -9.16 -6.71
C LEU A 37 -10.28 -9.45 -7.00
N PHE A 38 -9.66 -8.75 -7.94
CA PHE A 38 -8.24 -8.87 -8.24
C PHE A 38 -7.38 -8.54 -7.00
N SER A 39 -7.66 -7.43 -6.32
CA SER A 39 -6.92 -7.01 -5.12
C SER A 39 -7.06 -8.04 -3.98
N MET A 40 -8.26 -8.57 -3.77
CA MET A 40 -8.50 -9.61 -2.77
C MET A 40 -7.73 -10.90 -3.11
N ALA A 41 -7.82 -11.37 -4.35
CA ALA A 41 -7.13 -12.57 -4.80
C ALA A 41 -5.60 -12.42 -4.72
N SER A 42 -5.08 -11.29 -5.19
CA SER A 42 -3.65 -10.98 -5.14
C SER A 42 -3.12 -10.97 -3.71
N LEU A 43 -3.85 -10.35 -2.77
CA LEU A 43 -3.41 -10.29 -1.38
C LEU A 43 -3.48 -11.66 -0.70
N VAL A 44 -4.51 -12.45 -0.97
CA VAL A 44 -4.62 -13.82 -0.45
C VAL A 44 -3.45 -14.68 -0.94
N ILE A 45 -3.17 -14.67 -2.26
CA ILE A 45 -2.05 -15.42 -2.84
C ILE A 45 -0.72 -14.98 -2.21
N THR A 46 -0.52 -13.67 -2.08
CA THR A 46 0.70 -13.09 -1.51
C THR A 46 0.91 -13.53 -0.06
N VAL A 47 -0.13 -13.48 0.78
CA VAL A 47 -0.05 -13.88 2.19
C VAL A 47 0.23 -15.37 2.32
N GLN A 48 -0.43 -16.21 1.53
CA GLN A 48 -0.22 -17.66 1.57
C GLN A 48 1.20 -18.03 1.11
N ALA A 49 1.69 -17.43 0.03
CA ALA A 49 3.04 -17.65 -0.45
C ALA A 49 4.11 -17.19 0.55
N ALA A 50 3.92 -16.03 1.19
CA ALA A 50 4.81 -15.55 2.25
C ALA A 50 4.80 -16.47 3.47
N GLY A 51 3.63 -16.99 3.86
CA GLY A 51 3.50 -17.97 4.92
C GLY A 51 4.23 -19.28 4.61
N LEU A 52 4.08 -19.79 3.37
CA LEU A 52 4.78 -20.97 2.89
C LEU A 52 6.31 -20.75 2.89
N ALA A 53 6.78 -19.62 2.37
CA ALA A 53 8.20 -19.27 2.37
C ALA A 53 8.77 -19.23 3.79
N SER A 54 8.03 -18.64 4.74
CA SER A 54 8.41 -18.63 6.15
C SER A 54 8.54 -20.04 6.72
N ALA A 55 7.58 -20.91 6.44
CA ALA A 55 7.60 -22.31 6.90
C ALA A 55 8.78 -23.11 6.30
N LEU A 56 9.04 -22.93 5.00
CA LEU A 56 10.17 -23.57 4.32
C LEU A 56 11.53 -23.11 4.84
N LEU A 57 11.60 -21.86 5.32
CA LEU A 57 12.83 -21.29 5.91
C LEU A 57 13.01 -21.63 7.40
N GLY A 58 12.17 -22.50 7.95
CA GLY A 58 12.33 -23.04 9.29
C GLY A 58 11.52 -22.31 10.38
N TYR A 59 10.47 -21.58 10.02
CA TYR A 59 9.59 -21.02 11.03
C TYR A 59 8.79 -22.12 11.74
N ALA A 60 9.17 -22.43 12.97
CA ALA A 60 8.53 -23.46 13.81
C ALA A 60 7.51 -22.88 14.81
N GLY A 61 7.26 -21.59 14.79
CA GLY A 61 6.36 -20.91 15.73
C GLY A 61 7.00 -19.68 16.40
N PRO A 62 6.29 -19.02 17.32
CA PRO A 62 6.82 -17.87 18.03
C PRO A 62 8.05 -18.29 18.86
N SER A 63 9.24 -17.94 18.38
CA SER A 63 10.48 -18.15 19.14
C SER A 63 10.90 -16.85 19.80
N THR A 64 11.51 -16.98 20.98
CA THR A 64 12.10 -15.86 21.72
C THR A 64 13.45 -15.44 21.14
N ASP A 65 14.04 -16.29 20.30
CA ASP A 65 15.36 -16.07 19.72
C ASP A 65 15.25 -15.37 18.34
N PHE A 66 15.79 -14.16 18.27
CA PHE A 66 15.79 -13.35 17.05
C PHE A 66 16.60 -13.96 15.91
N ALA A 67 17.68 -14.70 16.22
CA ALA A 67 18.51 -15.30 15.20
C ALA A 67 17.72 -16.34 14.39
N ASN A 68 16.89 -17.12 15.06
CA ASN A 68 16.03 -18.13 14.43
C ASN A 68 14.84 -17.53 13.69
N LEU A 69 14.40 -16.33 14.09
CA LEU A 69 13.27 -15.64 13.46
C LEU A 69 13.68 -14.80 12.24
N ALA A 70 14.91 -14.30 12.20
CA ALA A 70 15.36 -13.38 11.17
C ALA A 70 15.27 -13.98 9.76
N ARG A 71 15.75 -15.21 9.57
CA ARG A 71 15.75 -15.87 8.27
C ARG A 71 14.36 -16.13 7.70
N PRO A 72 13.39 -16.72 8.43
CA PRO A 72 12.03 -16.87 7.96
C PRO A 72 11.32 -15.54 7.70
N LEU A 73 11.58 -14.54 8.56
CA LEU A 73 10.97 -13.21 8.45
C LEU A 73 11.42 -12.47 7.19
N VAL A 74 12.73 -12.43 6.94
CA VAL A 74 13.28 -11.78 5.73
C VAL A 74 12.79 -12.49 4.47
N GLY A 75 12.77 -13.83 4.47
CA GLY A 75 12.25 -14.59 3.34
C GLY A 75 10.76 -14.33 3.08
N ALA A 76 9.94 -14.34 4.13
CA ALA A 76 8.52 -14.04 4.02
C ALA A 76 8.28 -12.60 3.52
N ALA A 77 9.01 -11.61 4.06
CA ALA A 77 8.92 -10.22 3.63
C ALA A 77 9.32 -10.03 2.17
N THR A 78 10.39 -10.72 1.74
CA THR A 78 10.84 -10.68 0.34
C THR A 78 9.79 -11.27 -0.61
N VAL A 79 9.26 -12.45 -0.30
CA VAL A 79 8.20 -13.09 -1.11
C VAL A 79 6.94 -12.23 -1.13
N TYR A 80 6.56 -11.69 0.03
CA TYR A 80 5.42 -10.79 0.13
C TYR A 80 5.60 -9.55 -0.74
N PHE A 81 6.74 -8.88 -0.65
CA PHE A 81 7.06 -7.70 -1.45
C PHE A 81 7.02 -8.00 -2.95
N LEU A 82 7.73 -9.04 -3.39
CA LEU A 82 7.83 -9.38 -4.82
C LEU A 82 6.48 -9.76 -5.42
N LEU A 83 5.69 -10.60 -4.74
CA LEU A 83 4.39 -11.01 -5.25
C LEU A 83 3.37 -9.87 -5.21
N ASN A 84 3.27 -9.16 -4.10
CA ASN A 84 2.30 -8.06 -3.98
C ASN A 84 2.55 -6.97 -5.02
N THR A 85 3.78 -6.49 -5.13
CA THR A 85 4.13 -5.44 -6.08
C THR A 85 4.20 -5.93 -7.52
N GLY A 86 4.67 -7.17 -7.74
CA GLY A 86 4.76 -7.78 -9.06
C GLY A 86 3.39 -8.03 -9.69
N LEU A 87 2.40 -8.52 -8.93
CA LEU A 87 1.04 -8.71 -9.42
C LEU A 87 0.39 -7.37 -9.80
N VAL A 88 0.57 -6.34 -8.98
CA VAL A 88 0.05 -5.00 -9.28
C VAL A 88 0.76 -4.39 -10.49
N ALA A 89 2.09 -4.48 -10.57
CA ALA A 89 2.86 -4.01 -11.72
C ALA A 89 2.44 -4.71 -13.02
N THR A 90 2.18 -6.01 -12.96
CA THR A 90 1.68 -6.78 -14.10
C THR A 90 0.32 -6.27 -14.56
N ALA A 91 -0.61 -6.03 -13.64
CA ALA A 91 -1.92 -5.49 -13.96
C ALA A 91 -1.83 -4.10 -14.61
N ILE A 92 -0.96 -3.23 -14.10
CA ILE A 92 -0.71 -1.90 -14.67
C ILE A 92 -0.10 -2.03 -16.08
N ALA A 93 0.98 -2.80 -16.21
CA ALA A 93 1.69 -2.96 -17.48
C ALA A 93 0.78 -3.52 -18.59
N LEU A 94 -0.11 -4.46 -18.27
CA LEU A 94 -1.11 -4.98 -19.22
C LEU A 94 -2.13 -3.92 -19.65
N THR A 95 -2.49 -2.98 -18.77
CA THR A 95 -3.43 -1.91 -19.11
C THR A 95 -2.77 -0.76 -19.87
N THR A 96 -1.52 -0.44 -19.57
CA THR A 96 -0.75 0.65 -20.21
C THR A 96 0.04 0.19 -21.44
N ARG A 97 0.13 -1.13 -21.68
CA ARG A 97 0.96 -1.75 -22.73
C ARG A 97 2.45 -1.44 -22.59
N GLU A 98 2.91 -1.28 -21.36
CA GLU A 98 4.31 -1.05 -21.02
C GLU A 98 5.03 -2.33 -20.60
N SER A 99 6.36 -2.26 -20.47
CA SER A 99 7.14 -3.37 -19.92
C SER A 99 6.86 -3.56 -18.43
N ILE A 100 6.55 -4.80 -18.01
CA ILE A 100 6.31 -5.16 -16.59
C ILE A 100 7.51 -4.76 -15.72
N VAL A 101 8.74 -5.02 -16.20
CA VAL A 101 9.97 -4.75 -15.45
C VAL A 101 10.16 -3.24 -15.24
N THR A 102 9.97 -2.45 -16.29
CA THR A 102 10.09 -0.99 -16.22
C THR A 102 9.04 -0.41 -15.26
N THR A 103 7.78 -0.81 -15.44
CA THR A 103 6.68 -0.40 -14.55
C THR A 103 6.97 -0.76 -13.08
N TRP A 104 7.47 -1.97 -12.83
CA TRP A 104 7.80 -2.40 -11.48
C TRP A 104 8.94 -1.61 -10.86
N GLN A 105 10.04 -1.43 -11.58
CA GLN A 105 11.22 -0.69 -11.09
C GLN A 105 10.88 0.76 -10.78
N THR A 106 10.15 1.43 -11.66
CA THR A 106 9.84 2.84 -11.52
C THR A 106 8.85 3.10 -10.39
N ASN A 107 7.82 2.24 -10.23
CA ASN A 107 6.72 2.54 -9.32
C ASN A 107 6.84 1.84 -7.96
N PHE A 108 7.51 0.67 -7.87
CA PHE A 108 7.43 -0.17 -6.68
C PHE A 108 8.76 -0.40 -5.95
N LEU A 109 9.90 -0.30 -6.62
CA LEU A 109 11.19 -0.57 -5.99
C LEU A 109 11.45 0.30 -4.76
N TRP A 110 10.99 1.54 -4.79
CA TRP A 110 11.11 2.50 -3.68
C TRP A 110 10.36 2.09 -2.42
N SER A 111 9.34 1.26 -2.55
CA SER A 111 8.55 0.79 -1.41
C SER A 111 9.21 -0.38 -0.66
N ALA A 112 10.24 -1.02 -1.24
CA ALA A 112 10.91 -2.18 -0.64
C ALA A 112 11.34 -1.97 0.83
N PRO A 113 12.02 -0.87 1.21
CA PRO A 113 12.43 -0.67 2.60
C PRO A 113 11.25 -0.67 3.57
N SER A 114 10.08 -0.13 3.19
CA SER A 114 8.91 -0.06 4.05
C SER A 114 8.32 -1.44 4.38
N TYR A 115 8.42 -2.40 3.47
CA TYR A 115 7.98 -3.78 3.71
C TYR A 115 8.84 -4.47 4.77
N PHE A 116 10.16 -4.29 4.72
CA PHE A 116 11.08 -4.88 5.71
C PHE A 116 10.94 -4.22 7.07
N VAL A 117 10.78 -2.90 7.12
CA VAL A 117 10.50 -2.17 8.36
C VAL A 117 9.16 -2.63 8.95
N GLY A 118 8.12 -2.76 8.13
CA GLY A 118 6.82 -3.28 8.55
C GLY A 118 6.90 -4.70 9.10
N ALA A 119 7.61 -5.59 8.43
CA ALA A 119 7.82 -6.96 8.89
C ALA A 119 8.59 -7.01 10.22
N GLY A 120 9.66 -6.22 10.36
CA GLY A 120 10.42 -6.10 11.61
C GLY A 120 9.56 -5.57 12.76
N THR A 121 8.76 -4.54 12.51
CA THR A 121 7.83 -3.98 13.49
C THR A 121 6.78 -5.00 13.91
N ALA A 122 6.21 -5.76 12.98
CA ALA A 122 5.24 -6.81 13.27
C ALA A 122 5.84 -7.94 14.12
N ALA A 123 7.09 -8.34 13.83
CA ALA A 123 7.81 -9.33 14.62
C ALA A 123 8.07 -8.85 16.05
N LEU A 124 8.49 -7.61 16.22
CA LEU A 124 8.66 -6.99 17.53
C LEU A 124 7.34 -6.92 18.30
N ALA A 125 6.28 -6.44 17.65
CA ALA A 125 4.95 -6.37 18.26
C ALA A 125 4.46 -7.74 18.72
N THR A 126 4.64 -8.79 17.90
CA THR A 126 4.28 -10.16 18.27
C THR A 126 5.04 -10.62 19.52
N LYS A 127 6.35 -10.35 19.61
CA LYS A 127 7.17 -10.69 20.76
C LYS A 127 6.70 -9.97 22.03
N TYR A 128 6.42 -8.67 21.94
CA TYR A 128 5.95 -7.90 23.09
C TYR A 128 4.57 -8.35 23.58
N VAL A 129 3.65 -8.62 22.66
CA VAL A 129 2.29 -9.10 23.00
C VAL A 129 2.34 -10.46 23.69
N THR A 130 3.23 -11.37 23.27
CA THR A 130 3.37 -12.68 23.91
C THR A 130 3.97 -12.61 25.33
N HIS A 131 4.81 -11.61 25.62
CA HIS A 131 5.44 -11.44 26.94
C HIS A 131 4.64 -10.60 27.91
N ALA A 132 4.01 -9.52 27.43
CA ALA A 132 3.35 -8.53 28.30
C ALA A 132 1.81 -8.60 28.26
N GLY A 133 1.28 -9.56 27.49
CA GLY A 133 -0.17 -9.73 27.32
C GLY A 133 -0.82 -8.72 26.39
N TYR A 134 -2.10 -8.93 26.11
CA TYR A 134 -2.89 -8.13 25.14
C TYR A 134 -3.03 -6.64 25.51
N TRP A 135 -2.67 -6.25 26.73
CA TRP A 135 -2.74 -4.84 27.18
C TRP A 135 -1.82 -3.89 26.42
N ILE A 136 -0.77 -4.41 25.78
CA ILE A 136 0.16 -3.63 24.95
C ILE A 136 -0.34 -3.49 23.50
N ALA A 137 -1.30 -4.30 23.08
CA ALA A 137 -1.86 -4.22 21.73
C ALA A 137 -2.31 -2.79 21.34
N PRO A 138 -3.01 -2.01 22.19
CA PRO A 138 -3.35 -0.62 21.87
C PRO A 138 -2.14 0.27 21.58
N LEU A 139 -0.99 0.03 22.22
CA LEU A 139 0.23 0.82 22.02
C LEU A 139 0.85 0.60 20.64
N THR A 140 0.64 -0.57 20.02
CA THR A 140 1.09 -0.85 18.66
C THR A 140 0.27 -0.12 17.60
N PHE A 141 -0.97 0.30 17.91
CA PHE A 141 -1.79 1.12 17.02
C PHE A 141 -1.40 2.60 17.00
N ALA A 142 -0.72 3.10 18.04
CA ALA A 142 -0.34 4.52 18.12
C ALA A 142 0.55 4.98 16.95
N PRO A 143 1.66 4.29 16.58
CA PRO A 143 2.47 4.66 15.43
C PRO A 143 1.71 4.51 14.11
N ILE A 144 0.83 3.52 13.97
CA ILE A 144 -0.02 3.33 12.79
C ILE A 144 -0.98 4.50 12.65
N TYR A 145 -1.64 4.91 13.74
CA TYR A 145 -2.54 6.06 13.75
C TYR A 145 -1.81 7.38 13.45
N LEU A 146 -0.62 7.58 14.01
CA LEU A 146 0.22 8.75 13.72
C LEU A 146 0.62 8.81 12.25
N THR A 147 1.06 7.69 11.68
CA THR A 147 1.42 7.58 10.25
C THR A 147 0.21 7.88 9.37
N TYR A 148 -0.96 7.32 9.69
CA TYR A 148 -2.21 7.58 9.00
C TYR A 148 -2.60 9.07 9.06
N LYS A 149 -2.51 9.69 10.24
CA LYS A 149 -2.83 11.11 10.42
C LYS A 149 -1.88 12.01 9.63
N THR A 150 -0.58 11.72 9.67
CA THR A 150 0.44 12.45 8.91
C THR A 150 0.19 12.33 7.41
N TYR A 151 -0.12 11.14 6.92
CA TYR A 151 -0.43 10.89 5.52
C TYR A 151 -1.69 11.64 5.06
N ARG A 152 -2.77 11.67 5.86
CA ARG A 152 -3.97 12.46 5.56
C ARG A 152 -3.69 13.96 5.45
N VAL A 153 -2.88 14.49 6.37
CA VAL A 153 -2.49 15.91 6.33
C VAL A 153 -1.65 16.21 5.09
N TYR A 154 -0.74 15.31 4.73
CA TYR A 154 0.09 15.44 3.53
C TYR A 154 -0.74 15.42 2.24
N LEU A 155 -1.69 14.49 2.12
CA LEU A 155 -2.62 14.44 0.98
C LEU A 155 -3.47 15.70 0.88
N GLY A 156 -4.02 16.19 1.98
CA GLY A 156 -4.79 17.43 1.99
C GLY A 156 -4.00 18.65 1.54
N ARG A 157 -2.69 18.70 1.86
CA ARG A 157 -1.80 19.76 1.37
C ARG A 157 -1.54 19.66 -0.13
N LEU A 158 -1.36 18.44 -0.64
CA LEU A 158 -1.18 18.22 -2.09
C LEU A 158 -2.43 18.58 -2.90
N GLU A 159 -3.62 18.23 -2.40
CA GLU A 159 -4.88 18.63 -3.04
C GLU A 159 -5.06 20.15 -3.03
N ALA A 160 -4.75 20.81 -1.92
CA ALA A 160 -4.80 22.27 -1.83
C ALA A 160 -3.82 22.95 -2.80
N GLN A 161 -2.61 22.41 -2.96
CA GLN A 161 -1.64 22.93 -3.92
C GLN A 161 -2.11 22.76 -5.38
N ARG A 162 -2.73 21.61 -5.72
CA ARG A 162 -3.29 21.40 -7.05
C ARG A 162 -4.43 22.38 -7.36
N HIS A 163 -5.32 22.61 -6.40
CA HIS A 163 -6.39 23.60 -6.58
C HIS A 163 -5.86 25.01 -6.82
N VAL A 164 -4.79 25.40 -6.16
CA VAL A 164 -4.16 26.72 -6.38
C VAL A 164 -3.55 26.81 -7.77
N GLN A 165 -2.90 25.74 -8.26
CA GLN A 165 -2.34 25.69 -9.60
C GLN A 165 -3.44 25.73 -10.67
N ASP A 166 -4.48 24.90 -10.55
CA ASP A 166 -5.61 24.87 -11.48
C ASP A 166 -6.30 26.25 -11.57
N THR A 167 -6.45 26.95 -10.44
CA THR A 167 -7.04 28.29 -10.40
C THR A 167 -6.13 29.32 -11.08
N SER A 168 -4.82 29.22 -10.89
CA SER A 168 -3.82 30.09 -11.50
C SER A 168 -3.81 29.91 -13.04
N ASP A 169 -3.87 28.65 -13.51
CA ASP A 169 -3.87 28.36 -14.95
C ASP A 169 -5.15 28.88 -15.64
N VAL A 170 -6.31 28.77 -14.98
CA VAL A 170 -7.57 29.36 -15.46
C VAL A 170 -7.48 30.89 -15.53
N HIS A 171 -6.87 31.54 -14.52
CA HIS A 171 -6.69 32.98 -14.54
C HIS A 171 -5.74 33.44 -15.65
N LEU A 172 -4.65 32.72 -15.88
CA LEU A 172 -3.72 33.03 -16.98
C LEU A 172 -4.40 32.88 -18.34
N ALA A 173 -5.15 31.78 -18.55
CA ALA A 173 -5.89 31.56 -19.78
C ALA A 173 -6.97 32.64 -20.04
N THR A 174 -7.64 33.13 -19.00
CA THR A 174 -8.62 34.24 -19.12
C THR A 174 -7.94 35.56 -19.45
N LEU A 175 -6.80 35.86 -18.87
CA LEU A 175 -6.02 37.08 -19.18
C LEU A 175 -5.49 37.03 -20.63
N GLU A 176 -5.01 35.88 -21.08
CA GLU A 176 -4.54 35.67 -22.43
C GLU A 176 -5.67 35.78 -23.48
N ALA A 177 -6.87 35.31 -23.16
CA ALA A 177 -8.06 35.46 -23.99
C ALA A 177 -8.57 36.93 -24.08
N LEU A 178 -8.34 37.73 -23.04
CA LEU A 178 -8.74 39.16 -22.99
C LEU A 178 -7.71 40.10 -23.62
N ALA A 179 -6.45 39.70 -23.69
CA ALA A 179 -5.35 40.54 -24.20
C ALA A 179 -5.59 41.05 -25.65
N PRO A 180 -6.08 40.24 -26.62
CA PRO A 180 -6.34 40.70 -27.96
C PRO A 180 -7.46 41.75 -28.01
N SER A 181 -8.51 41.60 -27.20
CA SER A 181 -9.62 42.55 -27.20
C SER A 181 -9.24 43.95 -26.67
N ALA A 182 -8.31 43.98 -25.68
CA ALA A 182 -7.78 45.21 -25.17
C ALA A 182 -6.87 45.93 -26.20
N GLN A 183 -6.15 45.16 -27.03
CA GLN A 183 -5.29 45.70 -28.09
C GLN A 183 -6.11 46.33 -29.23
N TYR A 184 -7.24 45.76 -29.57
CA TYR A 184 -8.16 46.36 -30.58
C TYR A 184 -8.85 47.62 -30.11
N ALA A 185 -9.12 47.76 -28.80
CA ALA A 185 -9.73 48.94 -28.20
C ALA A 185 -8.79 50.16 -28.21
N VAL A 186 -7.48 49.93 -28.07
CA VAL A 186 -6.47 51.00 -28.06
C VAL A 186 -6.18 51.50 -29.48
N VAL A 187 -6.30 50.68 -30.52
CA VAL A 187 -6.06 51.05 -31.93
C VAL A 187 -7.28 51.80 -32.54
N ALA A 188 -8.44 51.72 -31.93
CA ALA A 188 -9.69 52.33 -32.40
C ALA A 188 -9.91 53.78 -31.87
N GLN A 189 -9.01 54.33 -31.07
CA GLN A 189 -8.99 55.74 -30.64
C GLN A 189 -7.97 56.54 -31.45
#